data_b1088bd21aa3ff4ce8fffa81b03a3694
#
_entry.id   b1088bd21aa3ff4ce8fffa81b03a3694
#
_cell.length_a   1.000
_cell.length_b   1.000
_cell.length_c   1.000
_cell.angle_alpha   90.00
_cell.angle_beta   90.00
_cell.angle_gamma   90.00
#
_symmetry.space_group_name_H-M   'P 1'
#
loop_
_entity.id
_entity.type
_entity.pdbx_description
1 polymer ?
#
loop_
_entity_poly.entity_id
_entity_poly.type
_entity_poly.pdbx_seq_one_letter_code
_entity_poly.pdbx_strand_id
1 'polypeptide(L)'
;EQKRLLGSQYKPQNNLIGGIPVDSEYIIFVIDTSGSMFSYAWERMLRELQATLNIYPRVKGIQVMNDMGTYMFSRYRGQWIPDTPGRRKVIIDNLRNWAVFSNSSPVEGIEAAIRAFHKPGQKVSIYVFGDDFSGDSISHVIDTVDRLNRSNDRGERLMRIHAVAFPVYFIMEPAKQHPNIIRFAALMRELTHRNGGTFVGLNDIRP
;
A
#
# COMPACT_ATOMS: atom_id res chain seq x y z
N GLU A 1 47.92 9.04 3.07
CA GLU A 1 47.09 9.43 1.89
C GLU A 1 46.01 8.42 1.52
N GLN A 2 46.09 7.13 1.94
CA GLN A 2 45.10 6.08 1.60
C GLN A 2 43.85 6.03 2.49
N LYS A 3 43.72 6.82 3.56
CA LYS A 3 42.53 6.86 4.43
C LYS A 3 41.46 7.85 4.01
N ARG A 4 41.61 8.56 2.92
CA ARG A 4 40.68 9.60 2.44
C ARG A 4 39.69 9.15 1.36
N LEU A 5 39.79 7.92 0.88
CA LEU A 5 38.97 7.41 -0.23
C LEU A 5 37.83 6.48 0.16
N LEU A 6 37.62 6.20 1.46
CA LEU A 6 36.54 5.35 1.96
C LEU A 6 35.38 6.12 2.59
N GLY A 7 35.38 7.46 2.49
CA GLY A 7 34.26 8.32 2.81
C GLY A 7 33.31 8.53 1.63
N SER A 8 33.02 7.48 0.87
CA SER A 8 32.04 7.55 -0.19
C SER A 8 30.65 7.73 0.41
N GLN A 9 30.30 8.97 0.54
CA GLN A 9 29.00 9.61 0.39
C GLN A 9 27.88 8.65 0.02
N TYR A 10 27.28 8.03 1.03
CA TYR A 10 25.89 7.64 0.94
C TYR A 10 25.07 8.94 0.98
N LYS A 11 24.94 9.60 -0.18
CA LYS A 11 23.87 10.56 -0.39
C LYS A 11 22.57 9.77 -0.33
N PRO A 12 21.66 10.03 0.60
CA PRO A 12 20.30 9.56 0.42
C PRO A 12 19.83 10.18 -0.89
N GLN A 13 19.70 9.38 -1.93
CA GLN A 13 18.93 9.80 -3.09
C GLN A 13 17.55 10.12 -2.55
N ASN A 14 17.08 11.34 -2.74
CA ASN A 14 15.68 11.71 -2.60
C ASN A 14 14.90 10.95 -3.68
N ASN A 15 14.71 9.65 -3.48
CA ASN A 15 13.92 8.81 -4.34
C ASN A 15 12.45 9.06 -3.99
N LEU A 16 11.94 10.20 -4.42
CA LEU A 16 10.53 10.51 -4.43
C LEU A 16 10.02 10.15 -5.83
N ILE A 17 9.19 9.13 -5.93
CA ILE A 17 8.43 8.89 -7.16
C ILE A 17 6.98 9.26 -6.85
N GLY A 18 6.46 10.25 -7.57
CA GLY A 18 5.14 10.81 -7.30
C GLY A 18 4.99 11.39 -5.89
N GLY A 19 6.09 11.79 -5.23
CA GLY A 19 6.08 12.26 -3.84
C GLY A 19 6.15 11.16 -2.78
N ILE A 20 6.32 9.88 -3.15
CA ILE A 20 6.39 8.75 -2.21
C ILE A 20 7.84 8.54 -1.76
N PRO A 21 8.16 8.64 -0.45
CA PRO A 21 9.49 8.33 0.07
C PRO A 21 9.82 6.84 -0.06
N VAL A 22 11.00 6.53 -0.60
CA VAL A 22 11.48 5.17 -0.87
C VAL A 22 12.61 4.80 0.11
N ASP A 23 12.30 4.76 1.40
CA ASP A 23 13.28 4.48 2.46
C ASP A 23 12.88 3.29 3.36
N SER A 24 11.85 2.54 2.96
CA SER A 24 11.35 1.42 3.76
C SER A 24 12.17 0.15 3.58
N GLU A 25 12.35 -0.57 4.68
CA GLU A 25 13.01 -1.87 4.70
C GLU A 25 12.05 -3.02 4.39
N TYR A 26 10.76 -2.80 4.63
CA TYR A 26 9.69 -3.78 4.43
C TYR A 26 8.51 -3.11 3.76
N ILE A 27 7.83 -3.83 2.89
CA ILE A 27 6.66 -3.34 2.14
C ILE A 27 5.50 -4.30 2.27
N ILE A 28 4.32 -3.76 2.53
CA ILE A 28 3.06 -4.49 2.53
C ILE A 28 2.15 -3.89 1.47
N PHE A 29 1.63 -4.71 0.58
CA PHE A 29 0.56 -4.32 -0.33
C PHE A 29 -0.78 -4.79 0.23
N VAL A 30 -1.71 -3.86 0.37
CA VAL A 30 -3.12 -4.10 0.71
C VAL A 30 -3.93 -3.75 -0.53
N ILE A 31 -4.50 -4.76 -1.16
CA ILE A 31 -5.12 -4.63 -2.49
C ILE A 31 -6.61 -4.88 -2.39
N ASP A 32 -7.39 -3.92 -2.86
CA ASP A 32 -8.82 -4.09 -3.05
C ASP A 32 -9.06 -5.14 -4.15
N THR A 33 -9.72 -6.23 -3.78
CA THR A 33 -10.06 -7.35 -4.66
C THR A 33 -11.55 -7.38 -5.00
N SER A 34 -12.21 -6.23 -4.97
CA SER A 34 -13.60 -6.07 -5.37
C SER A 34 -13.84 -6.30 -6.86
N GLY A 35 -15.10 -6.49 -7.22
CA GLY A 35 -15.51 -6.72 -8.61
C GLY A 35 -15.17 -5.54 -9.54
N SER A 36 -15.26 -4.29 -9.08
CA SER A 36 -14.89 -3.09 -9.83
C SER A 36 -13.41 -3.08 -10.20
N MET A 37 -12.55 -3.34 -9.22
CA MET A 37 -11.11 -3.43 -9.43
C MET A 37 -10.76 -4.53 -10.43
N PHE A 38 -11.31 -5.73 -10.27
CA PHE A 38 -11.05 -6.85 -11.20
C PHE A 38 -11.53 -6.58 -12.62
N SER A 39 -12.72 -6.02 -12.74
CA SER A 39 -13.33 -5.82 -14.08
C SER A 39 -12.69 -4.69 -14.86
N TYR A 40 -12.17 -3.65 -14.20
CA TYR A 40 -11.82 -2.41 -14.89
C TYR A 40 -10.42 -1.88 -14.60
N ALA A 41 -9.84 -2.14 -13.44
CA ALA A 41 -8.58 -1.52 -13.01
C ALA A 41 -7.45 -2.52 -12.74
N TRP A 42 -7.69 -3.84 -12.86
CA TRP A 42 -6.72 -4.85 -12.41
C TRP A 42 -5.38 -4.78 -13.12
N GLU A 43 -5.37 -4.65 -14.43
CA GLU A 43 -4.14 -4.52 -15.22
C GLU A 43 -3.38 -3.22 -14.88
N ARG A 44 -4.11 -2.13 -14.65
CA ARG A 44 -3.52 -0.87 -14.19
C ARG A 44 -2.93 -1.03 -12.79
N MET A 45 -3.64 -1.67 -11.87
CA MET A 45 -3.18 -1.96 -10.51
C MET A 45 -1.90 -2.79 -10.52
N LEU A 46 -1.84 -3.85 -11.34
CA LEU A 46 -0.63 -4.68 -11.48
C LEU A 46 0.58 -3.85 -11.90
N ARG A 47 0.40 -2.90 -12.81
CA ARG A 47 1.50 -2.02 -13.26
C ARG A 47 1.95 -1.04 -12.18
N GLU A 48 1.01 -0.44 -11.46
CA GLU A 48 1.34 0.47 -10.36
C GLU A 48 2.07 -0.27 -9.23
N LEU A 49 1.65 -1.51 -8.93
CA LEU A 49 2.32 -2.35 -7.95
C LEU A 49 3.73 -2.73 -8.43
N GLN A 50 3.87 -3.14 -9.68
CA GLN A 50 5.18 -3.47 -10.25
C GLN A 50 6.10 -2.25 -10.31
N ALA A 51 5.57 -1.08 -10.69
CA ALA A 51 6.29 0.18 -10.67
C ALA A 51 6.77 0.50 -9.24
N THR A 52 5.90 0.35 -8.25
CA THR A 52 6.26 0.54 -6.84
C THR A 52 7.37 -0.41 -6.39
N LEU A 53 7.28 -1.70 -6.75
CA LEU A 53 8.35 -2.67 -6.44
C LEU A 53 9.67 -2.32 -7.12
N ASN A 54 9.64 -1.83 -8.36
CA ASN A 54 10.84 -1.50 -9.12
C ASN A 54 11.59 -0.28 -8.59
N ILE A 55 10.90 0.62 -7.90
CA ILE A 55 11.50 1.77 -7.22
C ILE A 55 12.45 1.31 -6.10
N TYR A 56 12.07 0.26 -5.40
CA TYR A 56 12.90 -0.31 -4.34
C TYR A 56 13.95 -1.26 -4.94
N PRO A 57 15.25 -0.93 -4.86
CA PRO A 57 16.28 -1.81 -5.42
C PRO A 57 16.27 -3.16 -4.71
N ARG A 58 16.09 -3.15 -3.40
CA ARG A 58 15.91 -4.34 -2.57
C ARG A 58 15.33 -3.93 -1.21
N VAL A 59 14.37 -4.74 -0.72
CA VAL A 59 13.85 -4.64 0.65
C VAL A 59 14.16 -5.93 1.42
N LYS A 60 13.99 -5.92 2.74
CA LYS A 60 14.20 -7.11 3.58
C LYS A 60 13.04 -8.10 3.45
N GLY A 61 11.83 -7.59 3.22
CA GLY A 61 10.65 -8.42 3.07
C GLY A 61 9.48 -7.70 2.42
N ILE A 62 8.67 -8.50 1.75
CA ILE A 62 7.43 -8.08 1.08
C ILE A 62 6.28 -8.86 1.67
N GLN A 63 5.09 -8.28 1.72
CA GLN A 63 3.86 -9.00 1.98
C GLN A 63 2.75 -8.50 1.07
N VAL A 64 1.84 -9.38 0.71
CA VAL A 64 0.66 -9.06 -0.10
C VAL A 64 -0.57 -9.67 0.55
N MET A 65 -1.56 -8.84 0.79
CA MET A 65 -2.86 -9.23 1.29
C MET A 65 -3.96 -8.42 0.61
N ASN A 66 -5.18 -8.92 0.66
CA ASN A 66 -6.30 -8.13 0.19
C ASN A 66 -6.79 -7.15 1.26
N ASP A 67 -7.74 -6.33 0.88
CA ASP A 67 -8.39 -5.33 1.72
C ASP A 67 -9.10 -5.92 2.96
N MET A 68 -9.48 -7.22 2.94
CA MET A 68 -10.02 -7.94 4.09
C MET A 68 -8.94 -8.62 4.96
N GLY A 69 -7.65 -8.42 4.68
CA GLY A 69 -6.54 -9.02 5.42
C GLY A 69 -6.22 -10.48 5.06
N THR A 70 -6.76 -11.00 3.94
CA THR A 70 -6.42 -12.33 3.45
C THR A 70 -5.05 -12.32 2.77
N TYR A 71 -4.14 -13.17 3.23
CA TYR A 71 -2.80 -13.29 2.68
C TYR A 71 -2.82 -13.97 1.31
N MET A 72 -2.13 -13.41 0.33
CA MET A 72 -1.99 -14.04 -0.99
C MET A 72 -1.27 -15.39 -0.90
N PHE A 73 -0.26 -15.49 -0.05
CA PHE A 73 0.44 -16.74 0.22
C PHE A 73 0.19 -17.19 1.66
N SER A 74 -0.66 -18.18 1.86
CA SER A 74 -1.03 -18.69 3.19
C SER A 74 0.16 -19.16 4.02
N ARG A 75 1.19 -19.73 3.38
CA ARG A 75 2.43 -20.17 4.04
C ARG A 75 3.25 -19.02 4.66
N TYR A 76 3.04 -17.78 4.20
CA TYR A 76 3.69 -16.58 4.74
C TYR A 76 2.76 -15.77 5.65
N ARG A 77 1.71 -16.38 6.18
CA ARG A 77 0.82 -15.70 7.14
C ARG A 77 1.64 -15.22 8.34
N GLY A 78 1.61 -13.90 8.62
CA GLY A 78 2.38 -13.26 9.70
C GLY A 78 3.90 -13.30 9.53
N GLN A 79 4.39 -13.64 8.33
CA GLN A 79 5.82 -13.73 8.01
C GLN A 79 6.14 -12.93 6.76
N TRP A 80 7.36 -12.42 6.68
CA TRP A 80 7.84 -11.74 5.50
C TRP A 80 8.21 -12.72 4.38
N ILE A 81 7.81 -12.38 3.16
CA ILE A 81 8.33 -13.00 1.95
C ILE A 81 9.70 -12.34 1.69
N PRO A 82 10.83 -13.07 1.77
CA PRO A 82 12.14 -12.51 1.49
C PRO A 82 12.22 -11.98 0.06
N ASP A 83 12.74 -10.75 -0.10
CA ASP A 83 12.81 -10.11 -1.40
C ASP A 83 13.93 -10.72 -2.27
N THR A 84 13.53 -11.32 -3.37
CA THR A 84 14.41 -11.81 -4.44
C THR A 84 13.73 -11.58 -5.80
N PRO A 85 14.49 -11.44 -6.90
CA PRO A 85 13.90 -11.28 -8.23
C PRO A 85 12.89 -12.38 -8.59
N GLY A 86 13.20 -13.64 -8.24
CA GLY A 86 12.30 -14.77 -8.49
C GLY A 86 11.00 -14.66 -7.69
N ARG A 87 11.05 -14.18 -6.43
CA ARG A 87 9.85 -13.99 -5.61
C ARG A 87 9.02 -12.80 -6.05
N ARG A 88 9.65 -11.69 -6.47
CA ARG A 88 8.93 -10.57 -7.10
C ARG A 88 8.15 -11.05 -8.32
N LYS A 89 8.79 -11.84 -9.19
CA LYS A 89 8.11 -12.45 -10.36
C LYS A 89 6.93 -13.32 -9.92
N VAL A 90 7.11 -14.20 -8.95
CA VAL A 90 6.04 -15.08 -8.44
C VAL A 90 4.89 -14.25 -7.84
N ILE A 91 5.16 -13.15 -7.14
CA ILE A 91 4.13 -12.24 -6.64
C ILE A 91 3.29 -11.68 -7.79
N ILE A 92 3.93 -11.12 -8.81
CA ILE A 92 3.23 -10.56 -9.98
C ILE A 92 2.43 -11.62 -10.75
N ASP A 93 3.04 -12.79 -10.98
CA ASP A 93 2.38 -13.89 -11.71
C ASP A 93 1.15 -14.42 -10.96
N ASN A 94 1.23 -14.52 -9.63
CA ASN A 94 0.07 -14.93 -8.81
C ASN A 94 -1.01 -13.85 -8.75
N LEU A 95 -0.66 -12.57 -8.68
CA LEU A 95 -1.62 -11.48 -8.68
C LEU A 95 -2.52 -11.49 -9.93
N ARG A 96 -1.98 -11.87 -11.08
CA ARG A 96 -2.77 -11.94 -12.34
C ARG A 96 -3.99 -12.85 -12.23
N ASN A 97 -3.91 -13.88 -11.39
CA ASN A 97 -4.95 -14.90 -11.24
C ASN A 97 -5.51 -14.96 -9.81
N TRP A 98 -5.24 -13.94 -8.99
CA TRP A 98 -5.64 -13.96 -7.59
C TRP A 98 -7.11 -13.54 -7.43
N ALA A 99 -8.01 -14.47 -7.67
CA ALA A 99 -9.45 -14.27 -7.56
C ALA A 99 -9.93 -14.49 -6.12
N VAL A 100 -9.79 -13.48 -5.26
CA VAL A 100 -10.35 -13.47 -3.90
C VAL A 100 -11.31 -12.29 -3.81
N PHE A 101 -12.58 -12.57 -3.60
CA PHE A 101 -13.60 -11.51 -3.53
C PHE A 101 -13.50 -10.72 -2.23
N SER A 102 -13.71 -9.40 -2.30
CA SER A 102 -13.82 -8.49 -1.15
C SER A 102 -15.00 -7.52 -1.28
N ASN A 103 -15.29 -6.82 -0.18
CA ASN A 103 -16.39 -5.88 -0.08
C ASN A 103 -15.97 -4.40 -0.22
N SER A 104 -14.81 -4.12 -0.81
CA SER A 104 -14.25 -2.77 -0.97
C SER A 104 -14.15 -2.01 0.37
N SER A 105 -13.42 -2.58 1.32
CA SER A 105 -13.10 -1.94 2.59
C SER A 105 -11.63 -2.18 2.93
N PRO A 106 -10.73 -1.23 2.67
CA PRO A 106 -9.29 -1.42 2.90
C PRO A 106 -8.92 -1.47 4.40
N VAL A 107 -9.86 -1.23 5.27
CA VAL A 107 -9.65 -1.03 6.71
C VAL A 107 -9.14 -2.28 7.37
N GLU A 108 -9.80 -3.40 7.14
CA GLU A 108 -9.48 -4.69 7.74
C GLU A 108 -8.07 -5.14 7.31
N GLY A 109 -7.71 -4.90 6.05
CA GLY A 109 -6.38 -5.19 5.54
C GLY A 109 -5.30 -4.32 6.17
N ILE A 110 -5.55 -3.02 6.33
CA ILE A 110 -4.64 -2.10 7.02
C ILE A 110 -4.46 -2.51 8.48
N GLU A 111 -5.56 -2.79 9.19
CA GLU A 111 -5.50 -3.23 10.58
C GLU A 111 -4.75 -4.56 10.75
N ALA A 112 -5.04 -5.53 9.87
CA ALA A 112 -4.35 -6.82 9.87
C ALA A 112 -2.84 -6.67 9.62
N ALA A 113 -2.47 -5.80 8.68
CA ALA A 113 -1.07 -5.49 8.39
C ALA A 113 -0.36 -4.88 9.61
N ILE A 114 -0.97 -3.88 10.26
CA ILE A 114 -0.38 -3.23 11.43
C ILE A 114 -0.25 -4.25 12.57
N ARG A 115 -1.31 -4.99 12.90
CA ARG A 115 -1.30 -5.97 14.00
C ARG A 115 -0.25 -7.07 13.81
N ALA A 116 -0.07 -7.54 12.57
CA ALA A 116 0.82 -8.66 12.29
C ALA A 116 2.30 -8.24 12.15
N PHE A 117 2.57 -7.05 11.62
CA PHE A 117 3.91 -6.66 11.19
C PHE A 117 4.50 -5.46 11.91
N HIS A 118 3.74 -4.86 12.81
CA HIS A 118 4.20 -3.76 13.64
C HIS A 118 5.28 -4.25 14.63
N LYS A 119 6.53 -3.85 14.40
CA LYS A 119 7.66 -4.12 15.29
C LYS A 119 8.54 -2.88 15.42
N PRO A 120 8.89 -2.48 16.67
CA PRO A 120 9.81 -1.38 16.89
C PRO A 120 11.13 -1.56 16.12
N GLY A 121 11.64 -0.48 15.55
CA GLY A 121 12.92 -0.49 14.82
C GLY A 121 12.84 -1.00 13.38
N GLN A 122 11.67 -1.42 12.88
CA GLN A 122 11.47 -1.76 11.48
C GLN A 122 10.83 -0.60 10.72
N LYS A 123 11.40 -0.22 9.59
CA LYS A 123 10.80 0.75 8.68
C LYS A 123 9.88 0.03 7.70
N VAL A 124 8.58 0.11 7.95
CA VAL A 124 7.56 -0.56 7.15
C VAL A 124 6.71 0.47 6.43
N SER A 125 6.43 0.26 5.15
CA SER A 125 5.41 0.98 4.40
C SER A 125 4.29 0.04 3.97
N ILE A 126 3.06 0.49 4.20
CA ILE A 126 1.84 -0.11 3.67
C ILE A 126 1.43 0.68 2.43
N TYR A 127 1.17 -0.01 1.33
CA TYR A 127 0.63 0.55 0.09
C TYR A 127 -0.78 0.01 -0.12
N VAL A 128 -1.76 0.89 -0.02
CA VAL A 128 -3.17 0.57 -0.21
C VAL A 128 -3.55 0.88 -1.66
N PHE A 129 -4.12 -0.10 -2.36
CA PHE A 129 -4.63 0.03 -3.72
C PHE A 129 -6.14 -0.23 -3.71
N GLY A 130 -6.94 0.72 -4.18
CA GLY A 130 -8.40 0.56 -4.21
C GLY A 130 -9.12 1.71 -4.90
N ASP A 131 -10.44 1.56 -5.03
CA ASP A 131 -11.30 2.53 -5.72
C ASP A 131 -12.49 3.01 -4.88
N ASP A 132 -12.84 2.30 -3.81
CA ASP A 132 -14.09 2.50 -3.08
C ASP A 132 -13.93 2.27 -1.57
N PHE A 133 -14.83 2.87 -0.77
CA PHE A 133 -14.99 2.62 0.65
C PHE A 133 -16.47 2.55 1.02
N SER A 134 -16.95 1.34 1.25
CA SER A 134 -18.34 1.05 1.62
C SER A 134 -18.60 1.06 3.14
N GLY A 135 -17.56 1.23 3.97
CA GLY A 135 -17.69 1.22 5.44
C GLY A 135 -18.47 2.40 6.01
N ASP A 136 -18.91 2.29 7.26
CA ASP A 136 -19.85 3.24 7.88
C ASP A 136 -19.20 4.58 8.29
N SER A 137 -18.08 4.57 8.98
CA SER A 137 -17.51 5.77 9.60
C SER A 137 -16.02 5.96 9.31
N ILE A 138 -15.71 7.04 8.59
CA ILE A 138 -14.33 7.47 8.34
C ILE A 138 -13.58 7.78 9.66
N SER A 139 -14.23 8.50 10.58
CA SER A 139 -13.62 8.88 11.86
C SER A 139 -13.27 7.65 12.70
N HIS A 140 -14.16 6.65 12.75
CA HIS A 140 -13.88 5.41 13.48
C HIS A 140 -12.66 4.67 12.93
N VAL A 141 -12.51 4.62 11.60
CA VAL A 141 -11.33 4.03 10.94
C VAL A 141 -10.06 4.79 11.31
N ILE A 142 -10.09 6.11 11.21
CA ILE A 142 -8.95 6.96 11.55
C ILE A 142 -8.53 6.74 13.00
N ASP A 143 -9.45 6.79 13.94
CA ASP A 143 -9.19 6.58 15.37
C ASP A 143 -8.62 5.18 15.64
N THR A 144 -9.11 4.17 14.94
CA THR A 144 -8.62 2.80 15.08
C THR A 144 -7.20 2.66 14.54
N VAL A 145 -6.91 3.19 13.36
CA VAL A 145 -5.55 3.17 12.78
C VAL A 145 -4.59 3.99 13.63
N ASP A 146 -4.99 5.17 14.12
CA ASP A 146 -4.17 5.99 15.01
C ASP A 146 -3.81 5.26 16.31
N ARG A 147 -4.75 4.51 16.88
CA ARG A 147 -4.51 3.69 18.08
C ARG A 147 -3.56 2.53 17.83
N LEU A 148 -3.68 1.87 16.68
CA LEU A 148 -2.86 0.72 16.31
C LEU A 148 -1.46 1.13 15.85
N ASN A 149 -1.38 2.17 15.03
CA ASN A 149 -0.14 2.69 14.46
C ASN A 149 0.41 3.85 15.29
N ARG A 150 0.55 3.64 16.58
CA ARG A 150 1.00 4.66 17.52
C ARG A 150 2.37 5.22 17.12
N SER A 151 2.58 6.48 17.40
CA SER A 151 3.91 7.07 17.27
C SER A 151 4.84 6.55 18.39
N ASN A 152 6.11 6.46 18.05
CA ASN A 152 7.17 6.26 19.06
C ASN A 152 7.36 7.54 19.89
N ASP A 153 8.28 7.52 20.85
CA ASP A 153 8.60 8.66 21.74
C ASP A 153 9.04 9.93 20.95
N ARG A 154 9.40 9.78 19.69
CA ARG A 154 9.77 10.89 18.79
C ARG A 154 8.59 11.42 17.97
N GLY A 155 7.39 10.90 18.15
CA GLY A 155 6.21 11.26 17.37
C GLY A 155 6.15 10.63 15.97
N GLU A 156 7.09 9.73 15.62
CA GLU A 156 7.09 9.03 14.34
C GLU A 156 6.14 7.84 14.36
N ARG A 157 5.32 7.70 13.35
CA ARG A 157 4.45 6.52 13.20
C ARG A 157 5.29 5.27 12.94
N LEU A 158 4.84 4.15 13.47
CA LEU A 158 5.57 2.89 13.38
C LEU A 158 5.54 2.28 11.98
N MET A 159 4.47 2.55 11.25
CA MET A 159 4.33 2.17 9.85
C MET A 159 3.83 3.38 9.04
N ARG A 160 4.41 3.57 7.88
CA ARG A 160 3.96 4.56 6.92
C ARG A 160 2.83 3.99 6.06
N ILE A 161 1.81 4.79 5.77
CA ILE A 161 0.68 4.36 4.94
C ILE A 161 0.62 5.22 3.69
N HIS A 162 0.74 4.60 2.53
CA HIS A 162 0.54 5.20 1.21
C HIS A 162 -0.74 4.65 0.60
N ALA A 163 -1.37 5.41 -0.28
CA ALA A 163 -2.55 4.94 -1.00
C ALA A 163 -2.54 5.38 -2.47
N VAL A 164 -2.99 4.49 -3.33
CA VAL A 164 -3.23 4.73 -4.76
C VAL A 164 -4.70 4.47 -5.04
N ALA A 165 -5.41 5.51 -5.46
CA ALA A 165 -6.84 5.48 -5.76
C ALA A 165 -7.08 5.35 -7.27
N PHE A 166 -7.92 4.40 -7.63
CA PHE A 166 -8.32 4.12 -9.02
C PHE A 166 -9.70 4.75 -9.28
N PRO A 167 -9.85 5.60 -10.29
CA PRO A 167 -11.10 6.34 -10.55
C PRO A 167 -12.11 5.51 -11.36
N VAL A 168 -12.34 4.24 -10.97
CA VAL A 168 -13.12 3.27 -11.75
C VAL A 168 -14.50 3.82 -12.12
N TYR A 169 -15.32 4.12 -11.15
CA TYR A 169 -16.70 4.55 -11.40
C TYR A 169 -16.79 5.96 -11.98
N PHE A 170 -15.84 6.86 -11.70
CA PHE A 170 -15.80 8.17 -12.36
C PHE A 170 -15.59 8.05 -13.85
N ILE A 171 -14.91 7.01 -14.31
CA ILE A 171 -14.66 6.76 -15.73
C ILE A 171 -15.79 5.93 -16.34
N MET A 172 -16.27 4.91 -15.63
CA MET A 172 -17.28 3.98 -16.16
C MET A 172 -18.69 4.55 -16.11
N GLU A 173 -19.01 5.37 -15.11
CA GLU A 173 -20.34 5.93 -14.89
C GLU A 173 -20.27 7.43 -14.54
N PRO A 174 -19.71 8.28 -15.41
CA PRO A 174 -19.40 9.68 -15.09
C PRO A 174 -20.64 10.54 -14.78
N ALA A 175 -21.83 10.11 -15.23
CA ALA A 175 -23.08 10.83 -14.97
C ALA A 175 -23.69 10.52 -13.61
N LYS A 176 -23.19 9.54 -12.87
CA LYS A 176 -23.71 9.16 -11.56
C LYS A 176 -22.89 9.80 -10.43
N GLN A 177 -23.53 9.97 -9.28
CA GLN A 177 -22.85 10.31 -8.05
C GLN A 177 -22.25 9.05 -7.41
N HIS A 178 -20.99 9.13 -7.03
CA HIS A 178 -20.26 8.01 -6.41
C HIS A 178 -19.75 8.39 -5.01
N PRO A 179 -20.63 8.44 -4.00
CA PRO A 179 -20.27 8.90 -2.67
C PRO A 179 -19.15 8.07 -2.03
N ASN A 180 -19.12 6.76 -2.28
CA ASN A 180 -18.12 5.88 -1.70
C ASN A 180 -16.70 6.16 -2.22
N ILE A 181 -16.54 6.54 -3.50
CA ILE A 181 -15.24 6.93 -4.05
C ILE A 181 -14.75 8.23 -3.38
N ILE A 182 -15.65 9.19 -3.20
CA ILE A 182 -15.31 10.44 -2.51
C ILE A 182 -14.90 10.14 -1.06
N ARG A 183 -15.63 9.24 -0.40
CA ARG A 183 -15.32 8.77 0.95
C ARG A 183 -13.98 8.03 1.00
N PHE A 184 -13.68 7.17 0.02
CA PHE A 184 -12.39 6.51 -0.10
C PHE A 184 -11.26 7.52 -0.21
N ALA A 185 -11.38 8.48 -1.13
CA ALA A 185 -10.36 9.51 -1.32
C ALA A 185 -10.16 10.35 -0.06
N ALA A 186 -11.23 10.73 0.63
CA ALA A 186 -11.18 11.48 1.88
C ALA A 186 -10.48 10.68 2.98
N LEU A 187 -10.87 9.40 3.16
CA LEU A 187 -10.27 8.49 4.13
C LEU A 187 -8.78 8.27 3.85
N MET A 188 -8.43 7.96 2.61
CA MET A 188 -7.04 7.67 2.24
C MET A 188 -6.15 8.91 2.36
N ARG A 189 -6.64 10.09 2.00
CA ARG A 189 -5.88 11.34 2.19
C ARG A 189 -5.58 11.58 3.67
N GLU A 190 -6.56 11.39 4.54
CA GLU A 190 -6.38 11.58 5.97
C GLU A 190 -5.44 10.53 6.57
N LEU A 191 -5.64 9.25 6.24
CA LEU A 191 -4.78 8.18 6.73
C LEU A 191 -3.33 8.34 6.27
N THR A 192 -3.11 8.67 5.01
CA THR A 192 -1.73 8.86 4.49
C THR A 192 -1.05 10.05 5.14
N HIS A 193 -1.77 11.17 5.29
CA HIS A 193 -1.25 12.38 5.94
C HIS A 193 -0.85 12.10 7.39
N ARG A 194 -1.72 11.47 8.18
CA ARG A 194 -1.47 11.15 9.60
C ARG A 194 -0.35 10.13 9.81
N ASN A 195 -0.12 9.27 8.83
CA ASN A 195 0.85 8.18 8.93
C ASN A 195 2.10 8.39 8.06
N GLY A 196 2.41 9.65 7.72
CA GLY A 196 3.65 10.04 7.05
C GLY A 196 3.84 9.49 5.64
N GLY A 197 2.73 9.12 4.98
CA GLY A 197 2.72 8.61 3.61
C GLY A 197 2.18 9.59 2.60
N THR A 198 1.79 9.09 1.43
CA THR A 198 1.34 9.90 0.30
C THR A 198 0.07 9.28 -0.32
N PHE A 199 -0.89 10.13 -0.67
CA PHE A 199 -2.07 9.77 -1.44
C PHE A 199 -1.85 10.13 -2.91
N VAL A 200 -2.07 9.17 -3.81
CA VAL A 200 -2.02 9.35 -5.27
C VAL A 200 -3.38 8.96 -5.84
N GLY A 201 -4.11 9.94 -6.38
CA GLY A 201 -5.29 9.68 -7.19
C GLY A 201 -4.88 9.55 -8.65
N LEU A 202 -5.18 8.41 -9.26
CA LEU A 202 -4.98 8.23 -10.71
C LEU A 202 -6.08 8.95 -11.48
N ASN A 203 -5.77 9.35 -12.70
CA ASN A 203 -6.73 10.00 -13.61
C ASN A 203 -7.24 9.05 -14.71
N ASP A 204 -6.71 7.83 -14.78
CA ASP A 204 -7.02 6.82 -15.77
C ASP A 204 -6.88 5.41 -15.20
N ILE A 205 -7.67 4.48 -15.72
CA ILE A 205 -7.62 3.04 -15.42
C ILE A 205 -7.07 2.22 -16.58
N ARG A 206 -6.81 2.87 -17.72
CA ARG A 206 -6.26 2.17 -18.90
C ARG A 206 -4.88 1.60 -18.61
N PRO A 207 -4.63 0.42 -19.16
CA PRO A 207 -3.35 -0.25 -19.05
C PRO A 207 -2.21 0.54 -19.67
#